data_425cc7ad0192ce5f2533566eee6e1cda
#
_entry.id   425cc7ad0192ce5f2533566eee6e1cda
#
_cell.length_a   1.000
_cell.length_b   1.000
_cell.length_c   1.000
_cell.angle_alpha   90.00
_cell.angle_beta   90.00
_cell.angle_gamma   90.00
#
_symmetry.space_group_name_H-M   'P 1'
#
loop_
_entity.id
_entity.type
_entity.pdbx_description
1 polymer ?
#
loop_
_entity_poly.entity_id
_entity_poly.type
_entity_poly.pdbx_seq_one_letter_code
_entity_poly.pdbx_strand_id
1 'polypeptide(L)'
;GEAHDLQKIVKRAGTPLFLGQTLRYNVALQLARRELRRIGPIRAVTASQRLPHAGLSWQNSDSTHPLGSILNTGVHLFDLVRWMFGWEFDRVYCQTHRVENPFHEDLFKMQATVQDHAALIALEVAKCTDSRSSNLEIVGAQGQLWVDYQMDSVVLLQGHERTVLREPGPVLTLPHLLADFAHHLEHGEPMPITVQDGVRTLEVVEACYRLL
;
A
#
# COMPACT_ATOMS: atom_id res chain seq x y z
N GLY A 1 -21.17 -6.08 -1.81
CA GLY A 1 -20.33 -7.25 -1.58
C GLY A 1 -19.96 -7.39 -0.11
N GLU A 2 -19.23 -8.45 0.26
CA GLU A 2 -18.89 -8.84 1.64
C GLU A 2 -18.29 -7.72 2.49
N ALA A 3 -17.41 -6.90 1.91
CA ALA A 3 -16.82 -5.77 2.63
C ALA A 3 -17.84 -4.73 3.08
N HIS A 4 -18.84 -4.43 2.24
CA HIS A 4 -19.94 -3.53 2.62
C HIS A 4 -20.87 -4.16 3.67
N ASP A 5 -21.05 -5.46 3.63
CA ASP A 5 -21.86 -6.16 4.63
C ASP A 5 -21.14 -6.22 5.98
N LEU A 6 -19.81 -6.46 5.98
CA LEU A 6 -18.98 -6.32 7.17
C LEU A 6 -19.06 -4.90 7.76
N GLN A 7 -19.00 -3.86 6.93
CA GLN A 7 -19.15 -2.47 7.37
C GLN A 7 -20.48 -2.24 8.09
N LYS A 8 -21.60 -2.77 7.55
CA LYS A 8 -22.93 -2.68 8.19
C LYS A 8 -22.97 -3.42 9.53
N ILE A 9 -22.34 -4.60 9.60
CA ILE A 9 -22.27 -5.41 10.83
C ILE A 9 -21.48 -4.65 11.90
N VAL A 10 -20.30 -4.18 11.60
CA VAL A 10 -19.45 -3.42 12.51
C VAL A 10 -20.17 -2.18 13.04
N LYS A 11 -20.83 -1.42 12.15
CA LYS A 11 -21.62 -0.25 12.54
C LYS A 11 -22.78 -0.59 13.48
N ARG A 12 -23.47 -1.71 13.23
CA ARG A 12 -24.59 -2.17 14.08
C ARG A 12 -24.13 -2.70 15.43
N ALA A 13 -23.02 -3.44 15.44
CA ALA A 13 -22.49 -4.04 16.66
C ALA A 13 -21.81 -3.02 17.58
N GLY A 14 -21.38 -1.86 17.06
CA GLY A 14 -20.58 -0.89 17.82
C GLY A 14 -19.22 -1.44 18.26
N THR A 15 -18.80 -2.57 17.70
CA THR A 15 -17.52 -3.21 18.05
C THR A 15 -16.40 -2.53 17.30
N PRO A 16 -15.29 -2.15 17.97
CA PRO A 16 -14.13 -1.61 17.31
C PRO A 16 -13.55 -2.62 16.32
N LEU A 17 -13.33 -2.20 15.08
CA LEU A 17 -12.62 -2.97 14.06
C LEU A 17 -11.44 -2.17 13.58
N PHE A 18 -10.27 -2.77 13.64
CA PHE A 18 -9.01 -2.19 13.21
C PHE A 18 -8.43 -3.01 12.05
N LEU A 19 -8.05 -2.34 10.97
CA LEU A 19 -7.42 -2.99 9.84
C LEU A 19 -5.90 -2.94 9.95
N GLY A 20 -5.24 -4.07 9.69
CA GLY A 20 -3.81 -4.22 9.83
C GLY A 20 -2.99 -3.67 8.65
N GLN A 21 -3.21 -2.42 8.22
CA GLN A 21 -2.42 -1.78 7.17
C GLN A 21 -1.06 -1.33 7.71
N THR A 22 -0.14 -2.30 7.82
CA THR A 22 1.16 -2.13 8.48
C THR A 22 2.04 -1.07 7.85
N LEU A 23 1.93 -0.80 6.54
CA LEU A 23 2.74 0.22 5.89
C LEU A 23 2.50 1.62 6.45
N ARG A 24 1.33 1.93 6.97
CA ARG A 24 1.05 3.21 7.64
C ARG A 24 1.91 3.44 8.90
N TYR A 25 2.48 2.37 9.46
CA TYR A 25 3.37 2.37 10.64
C TYR A 25 4.86 2.24 10.30
N ASN A 26 5.21 2.22 9.02
CA ASN A 26 6.61 2.25 8.60
C ASN A 26 7.17 3.67 8.79
N VAL A 27 8.27 3.79 9.51
CA VAL A 27 8.83 5.09 9.92
C VAL A 27 9.34 5.88 8.71
N ALA A 28 9.95 5.21 7.72
CA ALA A 28 10.40 5.86 6.48
C ALA A 28 9.21 6.43 5.69
N LEU A 29 8.11 5.67 5.57
CA LEU A 29 6.90 6.14 4.89
C LEU A 29 6.22 7.29 5.62
N GLN A 30 6.19 7.25 6.97
CA GLN A 30 5.69 8.37 7.77
C GLN A 30 6.55 9.62 7.62
N LEU A 31 7.88 9.46 7.60
CA LEU A 31 8.80 10.57 7.35
C LEU A 31 8.56 11.14 5.95
N ALA A 32 8.55 10.31 4.92
CA ALA A 32 8.29 10.75 3.55
C ALA A 32 6.97 11.55 3.45
N ARG A 33 5.90 11.09 4.11
CA ARG A 33 4.61 11.79 4.14
C ARG A 33 4.72 13.19 4.76
N ARG A 34 5.50 13.36 5.82
CA ARG A 34 5.76 14.68 6.44
C ARG A 34 6.55 15.60 5.52
N GLU A 35 7.46 15.04 4.72
CA GLU A 35 8.36 15.77 3.83
C GLU A 35 7.77 16.11 2.46
N LEU A 36 6.56 15.64 2.12
CA LEU A 36 5.90 15.90 0.81
C LEU A 36 5.89 17.39 0.43
N ARG A 37 5.71 18.29 1.40
CA ARG A 37 5.67 19.73 1.13
C ARG A 37 6.98 20.27 0.55
N ARG A 38 8.11 19.61 0.80
CA ARG A 38 9.43 20.04 0.30
C ARG A 38 9.62 19.80 -1.19
N ILE A 39 8.85 18.89 -1.77
CA ILE A 39 8.97 18.55 -3.21
C ILE A 39 7.90 19.23 -4.07
N GLY A 40 7.00 20.02 -3.46
CA GLY A 40 5.95 20.75 -4.16
C GLY A 40 4.82 19.85 -4.70
N PRO A 41 3.98 20.35 -5.62
CA PRO A 41 2.88 19.56 -6.18
C PRO A 41 3.37 18.25 -6.79
N ILE A 42 2.73 17.14 -6.40
CA ILE A 42 3.10 15.79 -6.84
C ILE A 42 2.67 15.56 -8.30
N ARG A 43 3.54 14.96 -9.10
CA ARG A 43 3.35 14.66 -10.53
C ARG A 43 3.33 13.18 -10.83
N ALA A 44 4.15 12.39 -10.13
CA ALA A 44 4.17 10.95 -10.32
C ALA A 44 4.51 10.22 -9.01
N VAL A 45 3.97 9.02 -8.87
CA VAL A 45 4.27 8.11 -7.76
C VAL A 45 4.52 6.73 -8.34
N THR A 46 5.65 6.14 -7.99
CA THR A 46 5.96 4.74 -8.32
C THR A 46 6.19 3.96 -7.03
N ALA A 47 5.49 2.86 -6.83
CA ALA A 47 5.74 1.98 -5.69
C ALA A 47 5.84 0.52 -6.13
N SER A 48 6.73 -0.22 -5.47
CA SER A 48 6.89 -1.64 -5.74
C SER A 48 7.11 -2.45 -4.47
N GLN A 49 6.59 -3.69 -4.49
CA GLN A 49 6.92 -4.75 -3.53
C GLN A 49 7.32 -6.01 -4.29
N ARG A 50 8.56 -6.44 -4.08
CA ARG A 50 9.09 -7.69 -4.63
C ARG A 50 9.41 -8.62 -3.48
N LEU A 51 8.86 -9.82 -3.54
CA LEU A 51 8.86 -10.78 -2.43
C LEU A 51 9.14 -12.19 -2.94
N PRO A 52 9.74 -13.06 -2.14
CA PRO A 52 9.78 -14.47 -2.45
C PRO A 52 8.38 -15.06 -2.56
N HIS A 53 8.28 -16.09 -3.39
CA HIS A 53 7.07 -16.89 -3.44
C HIS A 53 6.73 -17.43 -2.04
N ALA A 54 5.50 -17.19 -1.60
CA ALA A 54 5.06 -17.70 -0.31
C ALA A 54 4.64 -19.17 -0.46
N GLY A 55 5.38 -20.08 0.17
CA GLY A 55 5.08 -21.52 0.20
C GLY A 55 3.86 -21.90 1.04
N LEU A 56 2.92 -20.99 1.29
CA LEU A 56 1.74 -21.25 2.10
C LEU A 56 0.70 -22.03 1.28
N SER A 57 0.29 -23.18 1.80
CA SER A 57 -0.61 -24.11 1.09
C SER A 57 -1.94 -23.47 0.66
N TRP A 58 -2.49 -22.57 1.46
CA TRP A 58 -3.73 -21.87 1.14
C TRP A 58 -3.59 -20.85 -0.01
N GLN A 59 -2.40 -20.28 -0.21
CA GLN A 59 -2.13 -19.38 -1.34
C GLN A 59 -1.90 -20.13 -2.65
N ASN A 60 -1.56 -21.41 -2.56
CA ASN A 60 -1.28 -22.28 -3.69
C ASN A 60 -2.43 -23.29 -3.95
N SER A 61 -3.60 -23.07 -3.36
CA SER A 61 -4.78 -23.89 -3.61
C SER A 61 -5.55 -23.41 -4.84
N ASP A 62 -6.15 -24.37 -5.56
CA ASP A 62 -7.14 -24.08 -6.60
C ASP A 62 -8.43 -23.56 -5.94
N SER A 63 -8.46 -22.28 -5.65
CA SER A 63 -9.59 -21.59 -5.04
C SER A 63 -10.32 -20.75 -6.06
N THR A 64 -11.64 -20.79 -6.03
CA THR A 64 -12.48 -19.87 -6.82
C THR A 64 -12.41 -18.41 -6.34
N HIS A 65 -11.78 -18.17 -5.21
CA HIS A 65 -11.57 -16.83 -4.67
C HIS A 65 -10.22 -16.27 -5.15
N PRO A 66 -10.13 -14.99 -5.52
CA PRO A 66 -8.87 -14.36 -5.89
C PRO A 66 -7.94 -14.32 -4.68
N LEU A 67 -6.84 -15.07 -4.75
CA LEU A 67 -5.80 -15.13 -3.71
C LEU A 67 -4.45 -14.64 -4.26
N GLY A 68 -4.47 -14.01 -5.42
CA GLY A 68 -3.28 -13.54 -6.12
C GLY A 68 -2.62 -12.33 -5.49
N SER A 69 -1.58 -11.86 -6.15
CA SER A 69 -0.73 -10.76 -5.69
C SER A 69 -1.47 -9.43 -5.56
N ILE A 70 -2.52 -9.20 -6.36
CA ILE A 70 -3.36 -7.99 -6.29
C ILE A 70 -4.05 -7.92 -4.92
N LEU A 71 -4.77 -8.97 -4.52
CA LEU A 71 -5.50 -9.00 -3.25
C LEU A 71 -4.56 -9.18 -2.05
N ASN A 72 -3.55 -10.05 -2.18
CA ASN A 72 -2.70 -10.43 -1.05
C ASN A 72 -1.67 -9.34 -0.68
N THR A 73 -1.12 -8.65 -1.68
CA THR A 73 -0.02 -7.67 -1.48
C THR A 73 -0.37 -6.30 -2.05
N GLY A 74 -1.05 -6.24 -3.18
CA GLY A 74 -1.46 -4.99 -3.83
C GLY A 74 -2.31 -4.09 -2.94
N VAL A 75 -3.16 -4.67 -2.09
CA VAL A 75 -3.96 -3.93 -1.10
C VAL A 75 -3.11 -2.99 -0.24
N HIS A 76 -1.87 -3.37 0.08
CA HIS A 76 -0.99 -2.52 0.86
C HIS A 76 -0.50 -1.31 0.07
N LEU A 77 -0.23 -1.46 -1.23
CA LEU A 77 0.17 -0.35 -2.10
C LEU A 77 -1.01 0.58 -2.41
N PHE A 78 -2.20 0.04 -2.61
CA PHE A 78 -3.41 0.85 -2.84
C PHE A 78 -3.74 1.68 -1.59
N ASP A 79 -3.69 1.07 -0.41
CA ASP A 79 -3.86 1.77 0.85
C ASP A 79 -2.75 2.81 1.08
N LEU A 80 -1.49 2.47 0.75
CA LEU A 80 -0.36 3.38 0.88
C LEU A 80 -0.57 4.68 0.10
N VAL A 81 -0.98 4.61 -1.17
CA VAL A 81 -1.25 5.80 -2.00
C VAL A 81 -2.38 6.62 -1.39
N ARG A 82 -3.49 5.99 -1.02
CA ARG A 82 -4.64 6.66 -0.42
C ARG A 82 -4.26 7.36 0.88
N TRP A 83 -3.56 6.68 1.77
CA TRP A 83 -3.12 7.23 3.05
C TRP A 83 -2.05 8.33 2.90
N MET A 84 -1.08 8.12 2.02
CA MET A 84 0.05 9.05 1.82
C MET A 84 -0.42 10.40 1.31
N PHE A 85 -1.31 10.42 0.33
CA PHE A 85 -1.69 11.62 -0.41
C PHE A 85 -3.14 12.07 -0.13
N GLY A 86 -4.00 11.24 0.47
CA GLY A 86 -5.42 11.51 0.61
C GLY A 86 -6.18 11.40 -0.73
N TRP A 87 -5.66 10.66 -1.69
CA TRP A 87 -6.22 10.56 -3.05
C TRP A 87 -7.09 9.32 -3.20
N GLU A 88 -8.08 9.41 -4.09
CA GLU A 88 -8.84 8.27 -4.59
C GLU A 88 -8.45 7.98 -6.04
N PHE A 89 -8.38 6.70 -6.39
CA PHE A 89 -8.10 6.27 -7.75
C PHE A 89 -9.28 6.60 -8.66
N ASP A 90 -8.99 7.03 -9.91
CA ASP A 90 -9.98 7.34 -10.93
C ASP A 90 -9.99 6.27 -12.03
N ARG A 91 -8.97 6.25 -12.88
CA ARG A 91 -8.82 5.25 -13.94
C ARG A 91 -7.70 4.30 -13.57
N VAL A 92 -7.97 3.02 -13.69
CA VAL A 92 -7.01 1.96 -13.40
C VAL A 92 -6.75 1.16 -14.67
N TYR A 93 -5.50 0.87 -14.95
CA TYR A 93 -5.06 -0.05 -15.96
C TYR A 93 -4.12 -1.07 -15.34
N CYS A 94 -4.48 -2.35 -15.39
CA CYS A 94 -3.77 -3.42 -14.70
C CYS A 94 -3.42 -4.54 -15.66
N GLN A 95 -2.20 -5.05 -15.56
CA GLN A 95 -1.74 -6.26 -16.23
C GLN A 95 -1.19 -7.24 -15.22
N THR A 96 -1.49 -8.51 -15.40
CA THR A 96 -1.07 -9.59 -14.51
C THR A 96 -0.37 -10.70 -15.26
N HIS A 97 0.43 -11.47 -14.52
CA HIS A 97 1.01 -12.69 -15.01
C HIS A 97 1.09 -13.75 -13.90
N ARG A 98 1.02 -15.01 -14.28
CA ARG A 98 1.31 -16.17 -13.43
C ARG A 98 2.68 -16.70 -13.83
N VAL A 99 3.67 -16.52 -12.97
CA VAL A 99 5.06 -16.93 -13.21
C VAL A 99 5.35 -18.27 -12.54
N GLU A 100 5.11 -18.36 -11.26
CA GLU A 100 5.37 -19.55 -10.43
C GLU A 100 4.09 -20.15 -9.85
N ASN A 101 3.08 -19.33 -9.57
CA ASN A 101 1.81 -19.82 -9.04
C ASN A 101 0.92 -20.32 -10.19
N PRO A 102 0.50 -21.61 -10.19
CA PRO A 102 -0.32 -22.17 -11.28
C PRO A 102 -1.78 -21.67 -11.26
N PHE A 103 -2.27 -21.16 -10.13
CA PHE A 103 -3.69 -20.84 -9.94
C PHE A 103 -3.98 -19.35 -9.98
N HIS A 104 -3.09 -18.53 -9.38
CA HIS A 104 -3.33 -17.11 -9.19
C HIS A 104 -2.17 -16.28 -9.75
N GLU A 105 -2.42 -15.01 -10.07
CA GLU A 105 -1.36 -14.09 -10.46
C GLU A 105 -0.39 -13.84 -9.29
N ASP A 106 0.89 -13.90 -9.57
CA ASP A 106 1.98 -13.62 -8.65
C ASP A 106 2.82 -12.40 -9.06
N LEU A 107 2.50 -11.86 -10.23
CA LEU A 107 3.05 -10.63 -10.77
C LEU A 107 1.90 -9.74 -11.29
N PHE A 108 1.87 -8.47 -10.87
CA PHE A 108 1.06 -7.45 -11.53
C PHE A 108 1.77 -6.11 -11.64
N LYS A 109 1.39 -5.36 -12.66
CA LYS A 109 1.70 -3.94 -12.80
C LYS A 109 0.41 -3.17 -13.03
N MET A 110 0.29 -2.04 -12.36
CA MET A 110 -0.86 -1.15 -12.46
C MET A 110 -0.41 0.26 -12.77
N GLN A 111 -1.10 0.92 -13.68
CA GLN A 111 -1.06 2.36 -13.87
C GLN A 111 -2.42 2.95 -13.55
N ALA A 112 -2.44 4.14 -12.95
CA ALA A 112 -3.68 4.81 -12.62
C ALA A 112 -3.55 6.32 -12.65
N THR A 113 -4.70 6.99 -12.84
CA THR A 113 -4.91 8.39 -12.49
C THR A 113 -5.64 8.50 -11.16
N VAL A 114 -5.61 9.66 -10.55
CA VAL A 114 -6.30 9.97 -9.31
C VAL A 114 -7.26 11.13 -9.52
N GLN A 115 -8.32 11.15 -8.71
CA GLN A 115 -9.35 12.19 -8.80
C GLN A 115 -8.77 13.56 -8.44
N ASP A 116 -9.17 14.58 -9.17
CA ASP A 116 -8.86 16.00 -8.91
C ASP A 116 -7.36 16.37 -8.89
N HIS A 117 -6.48 15.47 -9.34
CA HIS A 117 -5.03 15.69 -9.36
C HIS A 117 -4.40 15.25 -10.69
N ALA A 118 -3.49 16.07 -11.22
CA ALA A 118 -2.72 15.76 -12.42
C ALA A 118 -1.47 14.91 -12.10
N ALA A 119 -1.68 13.78 -11.43
CA ALA A 119 -0.61 12.86 -11.06
C ALA A 119 -0.83 11.46 -11.68
N LEU A 120 0.27 10.80 -12.06
CA LEU A 120 0.26 9.42 -12.53
C LEU A 120 0.80 8.50 -11.44
N ILE A 121 0.13 7.36 -11.26
CA ILE A 121 0.51 6.33 -10.31
C ILE A 121 0.96 5.08 -11.08
N ALA A 122 2.08 4.50 -10.69
CA ALA A 122 2.56 3.20 -11.18
C ALA A 122 2.86 2.28 -9.99
N LEU A 123 2.19 1.13 -9.93
CA LEU A 123 2.37 0.15 -8.86
C LEU A 123 2.77 -1.20 -9.42
N GLU A 124 3.66 -1.90 -8.71
CA GLU A 124 4.13 -3.23 -9.07
C GLU A 124 4.19 -4.13 -7.83
N VAL A 125 3.69 -5.34 -7.98
CA VAL A 125 3.98 -6.43 -7.04
C VAL A 125 4.50 -7.63 -7.82
N ALA A 126 5.62 -8.19 -7.39
CA ALA A 126 6.19 -9.43 -7.88
C ALA A 126 6.43 -10.38 -6.69
N LYS A 127 5.75 -11.53 -6.66
CA LYS A 127 5.92 -12.59 -5.67
C LYS A 127 6.56 -13.83 -6.29
N CYS A 128 7.48 -13.61 -7.22
CA CYS A 128 8.16 -14.60 -8.03
C CYS A 128 9.66 -14.32 -8.13
N THR A 129 10.28 -13.93 -7.01
CA THR A 129 11.72 -13.65 -6.91
C THR A 129 12.26 -14.13 -5.58
N ASP A 130 13.52 -14.56 -5.52
CA ASP A 130 14.16 -15.03 -4.28
C ASP A 130 14.63 -13.89 -3.35
N SER A 131 14.44 -12.64 -3.78
CA SER A 131 14.86 -11.46 -3.03
C SER A 131 13.69 -10.60 -2.55
N ARG A 132 13.98 -9.71 -1.57
CA ARG A 132 13.00 -8.72 -1.10
C ARG A 132 13.46 -7.31 -1.45
N SER A 133 12.56 -6.51 -1.98
CA SER A 133 12.72 -5.07 -2.11
C SER A 133 11.37 -4.38 -2.05
N SER A 134 11.34 -3.19 -1.44
CA SER A 134 10.09 -2.44 -1.29
C SER A 134 10.40 -0.95 -1.39
N ASN A 135 10.05 -0.34 -2.51
CA ASN A 135 10.45 1.01 -2.86
C ASN A 135 9.24 1.90 -3.16
N LEU A 136 9.38 3.17 -2.80
CA LEU A 136 8.44 4.23 -3.17
C LEU A 136 9.25 5.43 -3.70
N GLU A 137 8.93 5.86 -4.91
CA GLU A 137 9.47 7.07 -5.52
C GLU A 137 8.34 8.08 -5.72
N ILE A 138 8.56 9.30 -5.26
CA ILE A 138 7.60 10.39 -5.36
C ILE A 138 8.26 11.54 -6.09
N VAL A 139 7.71 11.91 -7.24
CA VAL A 139 8.19 13.03 -8.07
C VAL A 139 7.27 14.22 -7.88
N GLY A 140 7.81 15.28 -7.32
CA GLY A 140 7.15 16.57 -7.17
C GLY A 140 7.72 17.62 -8.13
N ALA A 141 7.09 18.78 -8.18
CA ALA A 141 7.53 19.88 -9.04
C ALA A 141 8.88 20.50 -8.62
N GLN A 142 9.30 20.32 -7.36
CA GLN A 142 10.47 20.99 -6.76
C GLN A 142 11.50 19.99 -6.21
N GLY A 143 11.24 18.68 -6.37
CA GLY A 143 12.15 17.64 -5.88
C GLY A 143 11.53 16.26 -5.94
N GLN A 144 12.26 15.29 -5.40
CA GLN A 144 11.85 13.89 -5.36
C GLN A 144 12.13 13.29 -3.98
N LEU A 145 11.32 12.33 -3.57
CA LEU A 145 11.59 11.48 -2.41
C LEU A 145 11.79 10.04 -2.89
N TRP A 146 12.89 9.44 -2.48
CA TRP A 146 13.19 8.03 -2.66
C TRP A 146 13.12 7.33 -1.31
N VAL A 147 12.28 6.35 -1.20
CA VAL A 147 12.01 5.61 0.04
C VAL A 147 12.26 4.13 -0.20
N ASP A 148 13.22 3.56 0.50
CA ASP A 148 13.32 2.10 0.65
C ASP A 148 12.65 1.72 1.98
N TYR A 149 11.40 1.28 1.91
CA TYR A 149 10.65 0.93 3.13
C TYR A 149 10.87 -0.52 3.58
N GLN A 150 11.69 -1.30 2.84
CA GLN A 150 12.25 -2.57 3.31
C GLN A 150 13.47 -2.33 4.21
N MET A 151 14.27 -1.30 3.92
CA MET A 151 15.46 -0.93 4.68
C MET A 151 15.23 0.28 5.58
N ASP A 152 14.02 0.81 5.63
CA ASP A 152 13.62 1.97 6.45
C ASP A 152 14.44 3.23 6.19
N SER A 153 14.71 3.56 4.92
CA SER A 153 15.52 4.71 4.53
C SER A 153 14.78 5.71 3.64
N VAL A 154 15.18 6.98 3.73
CA VAL A 154 14.59 8.09 2.95
C VAL A 154 15.65 9.03 2.43
N VAL A 155 15.57 9.34 1.15
CA VAL A 155 16.43 10.32 0.47
C VAL A 155 15.56 11.39 -0.19
N LEU A 156 15.94 12.64 0.01
CA LEU A 156 15.37 13.80 -0.68
C LEU A 156 16.34 14.28 -1.75
N LEU A 157 15.83 14.51 -2.94
CA LEU A 157 16.55 15.10 -4.08
C LEU A 157 15.94 16.46 -4.40
N GLN A 158 16.75 17.53 -4.40
CA GLN A 158 16.32 18.88 -4.79
C GLN A 158 17.41 19.54 -5.64
N GLY A 159 17.12 19.86 -6.90
CA GLY A 159 18.13 20.34 -7.84
C GLY A 159 19.24 19.29 -8.02
N HIS A 160 20.46 19.65 -7.64
CA HIS A 160 21.63 18.75 -7.66
C HIS A 160 21.98 18.18 -6.28
N GLU A 161 21.22 18.53 -5.26
CA GLU A 161 21.49 18.11 -3.88
C GLU A 161 20.77 16.79 -3.59
N ARG A 162 21.48 15.91 -2.88
CA ARG A 162 20.99 14.64 -2.35
C ARG A 162 21.15 14.66 -0.83
N THR A 163 20.04 14.69 -0.13
CA THR A 163 20.01 14.69 1.34
C THR A 163 19.46 13.36 1.84
N VAL A 164 20.22 12.65 2.65
CA VAL A 164 19.72 11.47 3.37
C VAL A 164 18.93 11.98 4.58
N LEU A 165 17.62 11.78 4.57
CA LEU A 165 16.72 12.16 5.66
C LEU A 165 16.63 11.07 6.73
N ARG A 166 16.87 9.83 6.35
CA ARG A 166 16.88 8.66 7.22
C ARG A 166 17.83 7.60 6.66
N GLU A 167 18.79 7.20 7.47
CA GLU A 167 19.68 6.07 7.19
C GLU A 167 18.95 4.74 7.34
N PRO A 168 19.38 3.68 6.65
CA PRO A 168 18.82 2.35 6.80
C PRO A 168 18.77 1.87 8.26
N GLY A 169 17.70 1.20 8.63
CA GLY A 169 17.47 0.73 9.99
C GLY A 169 16.44 -0.40 10.07
N PRO A 170 16.16 -0.88 11.28
CA PRO A 170 15.18 -1.93 11.48
C PRO A 170 13.75 -1.46 11.21
N VAL A 171 12.97 -2.30 10.55
CA VAL A 171 11.55 -2.06 10.26
C VAL A 171 10.68 -2.66 11.35
N LEU A 172 10.02 -1.83 12.15
CA LEU A 172 9.23 -2.21 13.34
C LEU A 172 7.74 -1.85 13.18
N THR A 173 7.15 -2.15 12.02
CA THR A 173 5.76 -1.76 11.72
C THR A 173 4.73 -2.41 12.64
N LEU A 174 4.86 -3.72 12.89
CA LEU A 174 3.87 -4.47 13.67
C LEU A 174 3.83 -4.06 15.15
N PRO A 175 4.97 -3.88 15.86
CA PRO A 175 4.94 -3.34 17.22
C PRO A 175 4.25 -1.97 17.32
N HIS A 176 4.52 -1.05 16.39
CA HIS A 176 3.90 0.27 16.38
C HIS A 176 2.39 0.19 16.13
N LEU A 177 1.97 -0.66 15.19
CA LEU A 177 0.56 -0.91 14.90
C LEU A 177 -0.17 -1.45 16.12
N LEU A 178 0.39 -2.45 16.80
CA LEU A 178 -0.24 -3.05 17.97
C LEU A 178 -0.31 -2.09 19.16
N ALA A 179 0.72 -1.27 19.36
CA ALA A 179 0.72 -0.24 20.40
C ALA A 179 -0.36 0.81 20.15
N ASP A 180 -0.51 1.27 18.90
CA ASP A 180 -1.54 2.24 18.51
C ASP A 180 -2.95 1.65 18.65
N PHE A 181 -3.14 0.40 18.23
CA PHE A 181 -4.40 -0.32 18.43
C PHE A 181 -4.79 -0.42 19.90
N ALA A 182 -3.84 -0.82 20.77
CA ALA A 182 -4.08 -0.93 22.20
C ALA A 182 -4.43 0.44 22.81
N HIS A 183 -3.71 1.49 22.42
CA HIS A 183 -3.99 2.85 22.88
C HIS A 183 -5.41 3.29 22.54
N HIS A 184 -5.84 3.17 21.30
CA HIS A 184 -7.20 3.55 20.87
C HIS A 184 -8.28 2.73 21.57
N LEU A 185 -8.02 1.43 21.79
CA LEU A 185 -8.96 0.55 22.49
C LEU A 185 -9.09 0.94 23.99
N GLU A 186 -7.97 1.20 24.66
CA GLU A 186 -7.95 1.57 26.08
C GLU A 186 -8.62 2.93 26.36
N HIS A 187 -8.48 3.89 25.42
CA HIS A 187 -9.04 5.24 25.58
C HIS A 187 -10.43 5.41 24.94
N GLY A 188 -10.97 4.36 24.31
CA GLY A 188 -12.25 4.43 23.61
C GLY A 188 -12.24 5.38 22.40
N GLU A 189 -11.07 5.60 21.81
CA GLU A 189 -10.89 6.46 20.65
C GLU A 189 -11.28 5.72 19.35
N PRO A 190 -11.71 6.47 18.30
CA PRO A 190 -11.97 5.88 16.99
C PRO A 190 -10.71 5.21 16.43
N MET A 191 -10.87 4.01 15.87
CA MET A 191 -9.76 3.29 15.22
C MET A 191 -9.17 4.10 14.05
N PRO A 192 -7.84 4.26 13.97
CA PRO A 192 -7.18 5.12 12.97
C PRO A 192 -7.22 4.53 11.56
N ILE A 193 -7.42 3.22 11.44
CA ILE A 193 -7.62 2.52 10.16
C ILE A 193 -8.97 1.83 10.20
N THR A 194 -9.91 2.35 9.44
CA THR A 194 -11.32 2.00 9.52
C THR A 194 -11.72 0.93 8.49
N VAL A 195 -12.87 0.30 8.70
CA VAL A 195 -13.48 -0.58 7.69
C VAL A 195 -13.75 0.16 6.36
N GLN A 196 -13.97 1.46 6.40
CA GLN A 196 -14.14 2.28 5.19
C GLN A 196 -12.85 2.34 4.36
N ASP A 197 -11.69 2.44 5.01
CA ASP A 197 -10.39 2.38 4.31
C ASP A 197 -10.24 1.04 3.56
N GLY A 198 -10.64 -0.06 4.22
CA GLY A 198 -10.64 -1.39 3.61
C GLY A 198 -11.58 -1.50 2.41
N VAL A 199 -12.81 -1.00 2.54
CA VAL A 199 -13.78 -0.98 1.43
C VAL A 199 -13.21 -0.24 0.23
N ARG A 200 -12.68 0.96 0.42
CA ARG A 200 -12.08 1.75 -0.66
C ARG A 200 -10.88 1.07 -1.30
N THR A 201 -10.06 0.39 -0.51
CA THR A 201 -8.92 -0.40 -1.02
C THR A 201 -9.40 -1.58 -1.86
N LEU A 202 -10.45 -2.28 -1.43
CA LEU A 202 -11.03 -3.40 -2.18
C LEU A 202 -11.74 -2.97 -3.47
N GLU A 203 -12.30 -1.76 -3.53
CA GLU A 203 -12.84 -1.20 -4.77
C GLU A 203 -11.75 -1.08 -5.86
N VAL A 204 -10.50 -0.76 -5.49
CA VAL A 204 -9.36 -0.75 -6.42
C VAL A 204 -8.98 -2.17 -6.85
N VAL A 205 -8.99 -3.13 -5.92
CA VAL A 205 -8.78 -4.55 -6.22
C VAL A 205 -9.81 -5.05 -7.26
N GLU A 206 -11.08 -4.76 -7.01
CA GLU A 206 -12.15 -5.12 -7.96
C GLU A 206 -11.97 -4.45 -9.33
N ALA A 207 -11.53 -3.19 -9.36
CA ALA A 207 -11.24 -2.49 -10.62
C ALA A 207 -10.12 -3.17 -11.40
N CYS A 208 -9.06 -3.63 -10.73
CA CYS A 208 -7.98 -4.39 -11.36
C CYS A 208 -8.51 -5.71 -11.96
N TYR A 209 -9.28 -6.49 -11.22
CA TYR A 209 -9.80 -7.78 -11.71
C TYR A 209 -10.86 -7.65 -12.80
N ARG A 210 -11.60 -6.55 -12.89
CA ARG A 210 -12.56 -6.32 -13.99
C ARG A 210 -11.89 -6.08 -15.35
N LEU A 211 -10.60 -5.82 -15.37
CA LEU A 211 -9.82 -5.55 -16.58
C LEU A 211 -9.09 -6.80 -17.10
N LEU A 212 -9.12 -7.90 -16.36
CA LEU A 212 -8.50 -9.19 -16.69
C LEU A 212 -9.51 -10.14 -17.34
#